data_dd5832860e33bf68eeb46d29c8627cb4
#
_entry.id   dd5832860e33bf68eeb46d29c8627cb4
#
_cell.length_a   1.000
_cell.length_b   1.000
_cell.length_c   1.000
_cell.angle_alpha   90.00
_cell.angle_beta   90.00
_cell.angle_gamma   90.00
#
_symmetry.space_group_name_H-M   'P 1'
#
loop_
_entity.id
_entity.type
_entity.pdbx_description
1 polymer ?
#
loop_
_entity_poly.entity_id
_entity_poly.type
_entity_poly.pdbx_seq_one_letter_code
_entity_poly.pdbx_strand_id
1 'polypeptide(L)'
;MGTDAGLSPSIEQTLVDNEVYDLLKAVASKLEGLAAYNKYDRDGQANRQVWQQLRRGDEQAVRQLLQQLERFAQEGKLTAK
;
A
#
# COMPACT_ATOMS: atom_id res chain seq x y z
N MET A 1 -1.41 -26.87 -12.26
CA MET A 1 -1.63 -26.38 -11.89
C MET A 1 -1.39 -25.45 -11.53
N GLY A 2 -1.11 -25.09 -11.45
CA GLY A 2 -0.91 -24.33 -11.02
C GLY A 2 -1.04 -23.63 -10.35
N THR A 3 -0.78 -23.53 -10.15
CA THR A 3 -0.80 -22.98 -9.61
C THR A 3 -1.31 -22.35 -9.04
N ASP A 4 -1.54 -22.77 -8.76
CA ASP A 4 -2.05 -22.32 -7.89
C ASP A 4 -1.88 -21.16 -7.46
N ALA A 5 -1.08 -20.80 -7.44
CA ALA A 5 -0.73 -19.55 -6.96
C ALA A 5 -1.65 -18.50 -7.44
N GLY A 6 -2.10 -18.61 -8.59
CA GLY A 6 -3.00 -17.61 -9.11
C GLY A 6 -4.38 -17.66 -8.52
N LEU A 7 -4.67 -18.63 -7.71
CA LEU A 7 -6.03 -18.81 -7.24
C LEU A 7 -6.47 -17.70 -6.29
N SER A 8 -5.64 -17.38 -5.31
CA SER A 8 -6.02 -16.37 -4.34
C SER A 8 -6.20 -15.00 -4.98
N PRO A 9 -5.27 -14.54 -5.79
CA PRO A 9 -5.48 -13.27 -6.49
C PRO A 9 -6.72 -13.28 -7.35
N SER A 10 -7.03 -14.41 -7.96
CA SER A 10 -8.21 -14.50 -8.81
C SER A 10 -9.49 -14.28 -8.03
N ILE A 11 -9.57 -14.84 -6.83
CA ILE A 11 -10.75 -14.69 -5.99
C ILE A 11 -10.94 -13.24 -5.60
N GLU A 12 -9.85 -12.57 -5.22
CA GLU A 12 -9.91 -11.17 -4.82
C GLU A 12 -10.29 -10.29 -5.99
N GLN A 13 -9.81 -10.60 -7.17
CA GLN A 13 -10.14 -9.84 -8.36
C GLN A 13 -11.61 -9.98 -8.73
N THR A 14 -12.21 -11.09 -8.34
CA THR A 14 -13.64 -11.28 -8.57
C THR A 14 -14.48 -10.35 -7.72
N LEU A 15 -14.02 -10.05 -6.49
CA LEU A 15 -14.80 -9.21 -5.58
C LEU A 15 -14.56 -7.72 -5.81
N VAL A 16 -13.36 -7.34 -6.18
CA VAL A 16 -13.04 -5.94 -6.42
C VAL A 16 -12.23 -5.84 -7.71
N ASP A 17 -12.21 -4.65 -8.27
CA ASP A 17 -11.42 -4.40 -9.47
C ASP A 17 -9.94 -4.59 -9.17
N ASN A 18 -9.19 -5.07 -10.16
CA ASN A 18 -7.77 -5.28 -10.03
C ASN A 18 -7.04 -4.00 -9.63
N GLU A 19 -7.44 -2.88 -10.19
CA GLU A 19 -6.79 -1.61 -9.88
C GLU A 19 -7.01 -1.22 -8.43
N VAL A 20 -8.19 -1.50 -7.88
CA VAL A 20 -8.48 -1.24 -6.48
C VAL A 20 -7.62 -2.15 -5.60
N TYR A 21 -7.55 -3.42 -5.94
CA TYR A 21 -6.74 -4.37 -5.20
C TYR A 21 -5.28 -3.93 -5.17
N ASP A 22 -4.75 -3.51 -6.31
CA ASP A 22 -3.37 -3.08 -6.41
C ASP A 22 -3.10 -1.87 -5.52
N LEU A 23 -4.02 -0.91 -5.50
CA LEU A 23 -3.87 0.27 -4.66
C LEU A 23 -3.89 -0.10 -3.19
N LEU A 24 -4.79 -0.99 -2.80
CA LEU A 24 -4.87 -1.42 -1.40
C LEU A 24 -3.60 -2.14 -0.97
N LYS A 25 -3.06 -2.97 -1.83
CA LYS A 25 -1.80 -3.66 -1.54
C LYS A 25 -0.65 -2.67 -1.40
N ALA A 26 -0.61 -1.68 -2.28
CA ALA A 26 0.46 -0.68 -2.23
C ALA A 26 0.36 0.15 -0.95
N VAL A 27 -0.84 0.54 -0.55
CA VAL A 27 -1.04 1.30 0.68
C VAL A 27 -0.57 0.47 1.87
N ALA A 28 -1.01 -0.78 1.95
CA ALA A 28 -0.63 -1.64 3.07
C ALA A 28 0.89 -1.80 3.15
N SER A 29 1.53 -2.02 2.01
CA SER A 29 2.97 -2.19 1.96
C SER A 29 3.70 -0.93 2.45
N LYS A 30 3.25 0.25 2.01
CA LYS A 30 3.86 1.50 2.43
C LYS A 30 3.65 1.76 3.91
N LEU A 31 2.48 1.44 4.44
CA LEU A 31 2.21 1.63 5.85
C LEU A 31 3.10 0.73 6.71
N GLU A 32 3.33 -0.50 6.27
CA GLU A 32 4.25 -1.39 6.96
C GLU A 32 5.66 -0.82 6.96
N GLY A 33 6.08 -0.26 5.84
CA GLY A 33 7.39 0.36 5.76
C GLY A 33 7.51 1.56 6.69
N LEU A 34 6.46 2.38 6.77
CA LEU A 34 6.47 3.52 7.68
C LEU A 34 6.59 3.08 9.13
N ALA A 35 5.91 2.01 9.50
CA ALA A 35 6.01 1.48 10.86
C ALA A 35 7.43 1.01 11.15
N ALA A 36 8.12 0.46 10.17
CA ALA A 36 9.47 -0.04 10.36
C ALA A 36 10.47 1.07 10.68
N TYR A 37 10.24 2.29 10.19
CA TYR A 37 11.15 3.40 10.48
C TYR A 37 11.22 3.72 11.97
N ASN A 38 10.14 3.48 12.71
CA ASN A 38 10.17 3.69 14.15
C ASN A 38 11.18 2.76 14.83
N LYS A 39 11.24 1.52 14.37
CA LYS A 39 12.20 0.59 14.88
C LYS A 39 13.63 0.98 14.50
N TYR A 40 13.82 1.41 13.25
CA TYR A 40 15.13 1.81 12.78
C TYR A 40 15.67 2.98 13.58
N ASP A 41 14.83 3.94 13.90
CA ASP A 41 15.21 5.08 14.74
C ASP A 41 15.64 4.63 16.12
N ARG A 42 14.97 3.64 16.68
CA ARG A 42 15.34 3.13 18.01
C ARG A 42 16.63 2.37 18.01
N ASP A 43 16.99 1.76 16.87
CA ASP A 43 18.21 0.98 16.77
C ASP A 43 19.47 1.84 16.77
N GLY A 44 19.35 3.12 16.40
CA GLY A 44 20.48 4.02 16.41
C GLY A 44 20.14 5.33 15.73
N GLN A 45 20.93 6.35 16.01
CA GLN A 45 20.63 7.70 15.50
C GLN A 45 21.52 8.10 14.31
N ALA A 46 22.50 7.28 13.98
CA ALA A 46 23.45 7.65 12.93
C ALA A 46 22.77 7.89 11.59
N ASN A 47 21.68 7.17 11.32
CA ASN A 47 20.99 7.25 10.03
C ASN A 47 19.64 7.94 10.12
N ARG A 48 19.40 8.65 11.22
CA ARG A 48 18.10 9.28 11.44
C ARG A 48 17.65 10.15 10.27
N GLN A 49 18.58 10.94 9.74
CA GLN A 49 18.23 11.84 8.66
C GLN A 49 17.81 11.09 7.40
N VAL A 50 18.48 9.96 7.14
CA VAL A 50 18.10 9.12 6.01
C VAL A 50 16.68 8.57 6.20
N TRP A 51 16.41 8.03 7.40
CA TRP A 51 15.08 7.48 7.67
C TRP A 51 14.00 8.54 7.59
N GLN A 52 14.30 9.76 8.03
CA GLN A 52 13.31 10.84 7.95
C GLN A 52 13.00 11.22 6.50
N GLN A 53 14.01 11.23 5.65
CA GLN A 53 13.79 11.53 4.24
C GLN A 53 12.96 10.45 3.57
N LEU A 54 13.26 9.19 3.85
CA LEU A 54 12.51 8.07 3.29
C LEU A 54 11.08 8.07 3.80
N ARG A 55 10.91 8.39 5.09
CA ARG A 55 9.58 8.49 5.67
C ARG A 55 8.73 9.54 4.95
N ARG A 56 9.31 10.71 4.70
CA ARG A 56 8.55 11.77 4.02
C ARG A 56 8.14 11.34 2.62
N GLY A 57 9.04 10.66 1.92
CA GLY A 57 8.71 10.16 0.59
C GLY A 57 7.61 9.12 0.62
N ASP A 58 7.66 8.22 1.58
CA ASP A 58 6.63 7.18 1.70
C ASP A 58 5.30 7.77 2.16
N GLU A 59 5.33 8.77 3.05
CA GLU A 59 4.09 9.44 3.44
C GLU A 59 3.44 10.13 2.24
N GLN A 60 4.25 10.77 1.41
CA GLN A 60 3.73 11.40 0.20
C GLN A 60 3.14 10.35 -0.74
N ALA A 61 3.80 9.22 -0.87
CA ALA A 61 3.28 8.14 -1.70
C ALA A 61 1.95 7.63 -1.18
N VAL A 62 1.82 7.49 0.14
CA VAL A 62 0.55 7.05 0.73
C VAL A 62 -0.56 8.07 0.43
N ARG A 63 -0.26 9.37 0.54
CA ARG A 63 -1.26 10.38 0.22
C ARG A 63 -1.73 10.27 -1.22
N GLN A 64 -0.80 10.05 -2.15
CA GLN A 64 -1.17 9.89 -3.55
C GLN A 64 -2.01 8.65 -3.78
N LEU A 65 -1.68 7.55 -3.12
CA LEU A 65 -2.45 6.32 -3.24
C LEU A 65 -3.86 6.50 -2.68
N LEU A 66 -3.98 7.17 -1.54
CA LEU A 66 -5.29 7.42 -0.95
C LEU A 66 -6.13 8.34 -1.81
N GLN A 67 -5.51 9.34 -2.45
CA GLN A 67 -6.24 10.21 -3.37
C GLN A 67 -6.79 9.42 -4.55
N GLN A 68 -6.03 8.48 -5.05
CA GLN A 68 -6.48 7.66 -6.16
C GLN A 68 -7.63 6.73 -5.73
N LEU A 69 -7.56 6.18 -4.52
CA LEU A 69 -8.66 5.39 -3.98
C LEU A 69 -9.92 6.22 -3.83
N GLU A 70 -9.77 7.45 -3.36
CA GLU A 70 -10.90 8.36 -3.22
C GLU A 70 -11.56 8.61 -4.56
N ARG A 71 -10.76 8.80 -5.59
CA ARG A 71 -11.25 8.99 -6.94
C ARG A 71 -12.02 7.77 -7.42
N PHE A 72 -11.47 6.57 -7.16
CA PHE A 72 -12.17 5.35 -7.52
C PHE A 72 -13.47 5.20 -6.76
N ALA A 73 -13.50 5.64 -5.50
CA ALA A 73 -14.74 5.61 -4.72
C ALA A 73 -15.80 6.50 -5.35
N GLN A 74 -15.41 7.68 -5.81
CA GLN A 74 -16.33 8.60 -6.47
C GLN A 74 -16.86 8.02 -7.77
N GLU A 75 -16.09 7.18 -8.43
CA GLU A 75 -16.51 6.53 -9.66
C GLU A 75 -17.26 5.22 -9.42
N GLY A 76 -17.46 4.85 -8.18
CA GLY A 76 -18.19 3.64 -7.85
C GLY A 76 -17.38 2.37 -7.94
N LYS A 77 -16.07 2.45 -8.05
CA LYS A 77 -15.23 1.28 -8.27
C LYS A 77 -14.85 0.53 -7.00
N LEU A 78 -15.12 1.11 -5.82
CA LEU A 78 -14.79 0.44 -4.57
C LEU A 78 -15.87 -0.51 -4.10
N THR A 79 -16.97 -0.59 -4.82
CA THR A 79 -18.07 -1.48 -4.46
C THR A 79 -17.68 -2.92 -4.76
N ALA A 80 -17.95 -3.83 -3.82
CA ALA A 80 -17.71 -5.24 -4.06
C ALA A 80 -18.65 -5.76 -5.13
N LYS A 81 -18.14 -6.66 -5.94
CA LYS A 81 -18.93 -7.25 -7.03
C LYS A 81 -19.83 -8.36 -6.56
#